data_513e947c3a715f880105aa90792dac0f
#
_entry.id   513e947c3a715f880105aa90792dac0f
#
_cell.length_a   1.000
_cell.length_b   1.000
_cell.length_c   1.000
_cell.angle_alpha   90.00
_cell.angle_beta   90.00
_cell.angle_gamma   90.00
#
_symmetry.space_group_name_H-M   'P 1'
#
loop_
_entity.id
_entity.type
_entity.pdbx_description
1 polymer ?
#
loop_
_entity_poly.entity_id
_entity_poly.type
_entity_poly.pdbx_seq_one_letter_code
_entity_poly.pdbx_strand_id
1 'polypeptide(L)'
;SVITAAGVQDGATMWCLLGGVTVVESTSVSSGVVECMTVASVAGNTTVAVSGNAQDWSSSSVMTELVPVANVSSVSPSVVSTAASSVVTVQGLGMMMRNGAVGTYCAVGGSSVDQSAWGYTASTVASSSSVECMVSGRGSGMQVLEVSLGKGGVMSHSGVQLEYAAMGRVVSVTPSSGVVSGGTVVTVVGEGFTAGRTLCRFGSSGGVAAEVVSTVEARCTVEAGPVGSVPLSISTSWDEESSSDGVWHDSGFLYSFTDALTPIQSSPQTLSAGGGTITLIALTN
;
A
#
# COMPACT_ATOMS: atom_id res chain seq x y z
N SER A 1 15.37 16.91 -20.88
CA SER A 1 14.43 16.86 -22.04
C SER A 1 15.22 16.54 -23.30
N VAL A 2 14.64 15.70 -24.14
CA VAL A 2 15.21 15.32 -25.44
C VAL A 2 14.51 16.18 -26.51
N ILE A 3 15.29 16.86 -27.34
CA ILE A 3 14.78 17.71 -28.42
C ILE A 3 15.36 17.19 -29.75
N THR A 4 14.49 16.98 -30.74
CA THR A 4 14.93 16.62 -32.08
C THR A 4 15.09 17.87 -32.92
N ALA A 5 16.27 18.11 -33.46
CA ALA A 5 16.57 19.26 -34.31
C ALA A 5 17.24 18.84 -35.62
N ALA A 6 16.75 19.35 -36.74
CA ALA A 6 17.36 19.09 -38.05
C ALA A 6 18.65 19.88 -38.24
N GLY A 7 19.64 19.30 -38.92
CA GLY A 7 20.90 19.97 -39.27
C GLY A 7 21.95 19.98 -38.14
N VAL A 8 21.73 19.20 -37.09
CA VAL A 8 22.68 19.08 -35.98
C VAL A 8 23.71 17.98 -36.28
N GLN A 9 24.99 18.30 -36.09
CA GLN A 9 26.09 17.32 -36.26
C GLN A 9 26.39 16.63 -34.94
N ASP A 10 26.74 15.35 -35.02
CA ASP A 10 27.11 14.55 -33.85
C ASP A 10 28.35 15.13 -33.15
N GLY A 11 28.29 15.23 -31.81
CA GLY A 11 29.37 15.75 -30.99
C GLY A 11 29.54 17.28 -31.00
N ALA A 12 28.62 18.01 -31.67
CA ALA A 12 28.65 19.47 -31.64
C ALA A 12 28.20 20.00 -30.25
N THR A 13 28.79 21.08 -29.79
CA THR A 13 28.25 21.80 -28.61
C THR A 13 27.01 22.57 -29.05
N MET A 14 25.89 22.27 -28.37
CA MET A 14 24.60 22.94 -28.62
C MET A 14 24.11 23.58 -27.33
N TRP A 15 23.21 24.53 -27.48
CA TRP A 15 22.59 25.28 -26.39
C TRP A 15 21.08 25.22 -26.50
N CYS A 16 20.40 25.17 -25.36
CA CYS A 16 18.95 25.24 -25.26
C CYS A 16 18.53 26.52 -24.56
N LEU A 17 17.54 27.23 -25.11
CA LEU A 17 16.90 28.37 -24.51
C LEU A 17 15.51 27.96 -24.02
N LEU A 18 15.31 28.02 -22.71
CA LEU A 18 14.07 27.66 -22.04
C LEU A 18 13.31 28.94 -21.69
N GLY A 19 12.05 29.05 -22.17
CA GLY A 19 11.16 30.16 -21.88
C GLY A 19 11.69 31.54 -22.32
N GLY A 20 12.61 31.56 -23.27
CA GLY A 20 13.23 32.80 -23.73
C GLY A 20 14.20 33.47 -22.76
N VAL A 21 14.52 32.85 -21.62
CA VAL A 21 15.32 33.43 -20.54
C VAL A 21 16.48 32.54 -20.11
N THR A 22 16.28 31.26 -19.93
CA THR A 22 17.28 30.36 -19.37
C THR A 22 18.05 29.65 -20.46
N VAL A 23 19.36 29.86 -20.52
CA VAL A 23 20.28 29.22 -21.45
C VAL A 23 21.00 28.06 -20.72
N VAL A 24 20.95 26.88 -21.28
CA VAL A 24 21.64 25.68 -20.77
C VAL A 24 22.42 25.00 -21.90
N GLU A 25 23.61 24.52 -21.60
CA GLU A 25 24.42 23.73 -22.53
C GLU A 25 23.86 22.34 -22.68
N SER A 26 23.94 21.73 -23.86
CA SER A 26 23.54 20.38 -24.11
C SER A 26 24.44 19.37 -23.39
N THR A 27 23.85 18.31 -22.88
CA THR A 27 24.58 17.20 -22.25
C THR A 27 25.00 16.13 -23.27
N SER A 28 24.26 16.02 -24.35
CA SER A 28 24.59 15.13 -25.46
C SER A 28 23.98 15.63 -26.77
N VAL A 29 24.66 15.33 -27.88
CA VAL A 29 24.19 15.63 -29.26
C VAL A 29 24.53 14.47 -30.15
N SER A 30 23.51 13.80 -30.71
CA SER A 30 23.71 12.70 -31.66
C SER A 30 22.52 12.58 -32.62
N SER A 31 22.83 12.36 -33.90
CA SER A 31 21.85 12.04 -34.95
C SER A 31 20.61 12.95 -34.99
N GLY A 32 20.83 14.26 -34.83
CA GLY A 32 19.75 15.25 -34.79
C GLY A 32 18.98 15.35 -33.46
N VAL A 33 19.47 14.69 -32.42
CA VAL A 33 18.92 14.76 -31.06
C VAL A 33 19.82 15.62 -30.19
N VAL A 34 19.22 16.58 -29.48
CA VAL A 34 19.91 17.45 -28.51
C VAL A 34 19.29 17.20 -27.14
N GLU A 35 20.10 16.83 -26.18
CA GLU A 35 19.68 16.64 -24.79
C GLU A 35 20.14 17.82 -23.95
N CYS A 36 19.19 18.47 -23.28
CA CYS A 36 19.47 19.56 -22.35
C CYS A 36 18.89 19.25 -20.96
N MET A 37 19.70 19.51 -19.93
CA MET A 37 19.19 19.48 -18.56
C MET A 37 18.36 20.73 -18.30
N THR A 38 17.12 20.52 -17.83
CA THR A 38 16.28 21.63 -17.36
C THR A 38 16.65 21.98 -15.94
N VAL A 39 16.78 23.26 -15.66
CA VAL A 39 16.92 23.78 -14.27
C VAL A 39 15.53 23.86 -13.62
N ALA A 40 15.51 23.87 -12.29
CA ALA A 40 14.27 24.07 -11.54
C ALA A 40 13.59 25.37 -12.01
N SER A 41 12.31 25.25 -12.38
CA SER A 41 11.52 26.36 -12.93
C SER A 41 10.07 26.25 -12.48
N VAL A 42 9.31 27.30 -12.70
CA VAL A 42 7.88 27.32 -12.40
C VAL A 42 7.14 26.39 -13.36
N ALA A 43 6.23 25.58 -12.83
CA ALA A 43 5.41 24.69 -13.62
C ALA A 43 4.52 25.48 -14.59
N GLY A 44 4.39 24.97 -15.82
CA GLY A 44 3.61 25.59 -16.88
C GLY A 44 4.20 25.31 -18.26
N ASN A 45 3.55 25.86 -19.28
CA ASN A 45 4.06 25.75 -20.65
C ASN A 45 5.25 26.66 -20.86
N THR A 46 6.30 26.13 -21.42
CA THR A 46 7.52 26.88 -21.80
C THR A 46 7.91 26.56 -23.23
N THR A 47 8.60 27.48 -23.88
CA THR A 47 9.17 27.26 -25.20
C THR A 47 10.61 26.81 -25.09
N VAL A 48 11.03 25.95 -26.01
CA VAL A 48 12.42 25.52 -26.14
C VAL A 48 12.93 25.82 -27.53
N ALA A 49 14.02 26.56 -27.60
CA ALA A 49 14.76 26.83 -28.85
C ALA A 49 16.19 26.30 -28.69
N VAL A 50 16.86 26.03 -29.81
CA VAL A 50 18.24 25.52 -29.84
C VAL A 50 19.17 26.48 -30.58
N SER A 51 20.46 26.46 -30.21
CA SER A 51 21.49 27.29 -30.84
C SER A 51 22.81 26.55 -30.87
N GLY A 52 23.62 26.79 -31.90
CA GLY A 52 24.99 26.28 -31.99
C GLY A 52 26.04 27.22 -31.35
N ASN A 53 25.66 28.44 -30.96
CA ASN A 53 26.60 29.46 -30.45
C ASN A 53 26.07 30.28 -29.26
N ALA A 54 24.92 29.89 -28.70
CA ALA A 54 24.20 30.56 -27.62
C ALA A 54 23.76 32.01 -27.92
N GLN A 55 23.80 32.43 -29.19
CA GLN A 55 23.43 33.80 -29.63
C GLN A 55 22.36 33.76 -30.72
N ASP A 56 22.51 32.89 -31.73
CA ASP A 56 21.59 32.75 -32.84
C ASP A 56 20.68 31.56 -32.57
N TRP A 57 19.43 31.82 -32.19
CA TRP A 57 18.47 30.83 -31.81
C TRP A 57 17.62 30.33 -32.99
N SER A 58 17.19 29.09 -32.96
CA SER A 58 16.30 28.53 -33.98
C SER A 58 15.09 29.43 -34.18
N SER A 59 14.68 29.62 -35.43
CA SER A 59 13.49 30.40 -35.81
C SER A 59 12.17 29.78 -35.38
N SER A 60 12.20 28.48 -35.10
CA SER A 60 11.09 27.70 -34.52
C SER A 60 11.44 27.30 -33.08
N SER A 61 10.45 27.31 -32.21
CA SER A 61 10.54 26.81 -30.86
C SER A 61 9.50 25.71 -30.63
N VAL A 62 9.84 24.74 -29.79
CA VAL A 62 8.91 23.68 -29.37
C VAL A 62 8.33 24.06 -28.03
N MET A 63 7.00 23.94 -27.90
CA MET A 63 6.37 24.07 -26.59
C MET A 63 6.54 22.79 -25.80
N THR A 64 6.97 22.91 -24.56
CA THR A 64 7.02 21.82 -23.60
C THR A 64 6.33 22.24 -22.31
N GLU A 65 5.70 21.29 -21.64
CA GLU A 65 5.06 21.53 -20.35
C GLU A 65 6.05 21.17 -19.24
N LEU A 66 6.34 22.11 -18.35
CA LEU A 66 7.05 21.87 -17.11
C LEU A 66 6.03 21.47 -16.06
N VAL A 67 6.08 20.24 -15.63
CA VAL A 67 5.19 19.71 -14.61
C VAL A 67 5.83 19.83 -13.23
N PRO A 68 5.05 20.10 -12.17
CA PRO A 68 5.59 20.09 -10.82
C PRO A 68 6.08 18.67 -10.48
N VAL A 69 7.12 18.58 -9.68
CA VAL A 69 7.52 17.30 -9.09
C VAL A 69 6.45 16.92 -8.07
N ALA A 70 5.94 15.69 -8.16
CA ALA A 70 5.02 15.18 -7.15
C ALA A 70 5.72 15.12 -5.78
N ASN A 71 4.97 15.34 -4.71
CA ASN A 71 5.47 15.20 -3.34
C ASN A 71 4.56 14.22 -2.61
N VAL A 72 5.09 13.10 -2.16
CA VAL A 72 4.38 12.09 -1.38
C VAL A 72 4.51 12.41 0.09
N SER A 73 3.41 12.45 0.80
CA SER A 73 3.36 12.70 2.24
C SER A 73 3.10 11.43 3.06
N SER A 74 2.30 10.51 2.53
CA SER A 74 1.98 9.27 3.22
C SER A 74 1.50 8.18 2.26
N VAL A 75 1.50 6.95 2.73
CA VAL A 75 0.96 5.77 2.05
C VAL A 75 0.09 4.97 3.01
N SER A 76 -1.03 4.44 2.54
CA SER A 76 -1.93 3.60 3.32
C SER A 76 -2.47 2.44 2.47
N PRO A 77 -2.38 1.18 2.94
CA PRO A 77 -1.66 0.76 4.13
C PRO A 77 -0.14 0.95 3.99
N SER A 78 0.55 1.15 5.12
CA SER A 78 2.02 1.27 5.16
C SER A 78 2.74 -0.08 5.15
N VAL A 79 2.00 -1.18 5.34
CA VAL A 79 2.50 -2.56 5.31
C VAL A 79 1.72 -3.36 4.28
N VAL A 80 2.41 -4.13 3.45
CA VAL A 80 1.83 -4.93 2.37
C VAL A 80 2.40 -6.34 2.35
N SER A 81 1.71 -7.25 1.63
CA SER A 81 2.10 -8.64 1.53
C SER A 81 3.38 -8.86 0.72
N THR A 82 4.25 -9.75 1.20
CA THR A 82 5.38 -10.28 0.40
C THR A 82 4.92 -11.22 -0.70
N ALA A 83 3.77 -11.88 -0.56
CA ALA A 83 3.33 -12.97 -1.43
C ALA A 83 2.31 -12.53 -2.49
N ALA A 84 1.59 -11.44 -2.27
CA ALA A 84 0.49 -11.00 -3.14
C ALA A 84 0.63 -9.53 -3.53
N SER A 85 -0.03 -9.15 -4.63
CA SER A 85 -0.18 -7.75 -4.98
C SER A 85 -1.16 -7.07 -4.04
N SER A 86 -0.85 -5.84 -3.66
CA SER A 86 -1.66 -5.01 -2.77
C SER A 86 -1.96 -3.67 -3.43
N VAL A 87 -3.13 -3.10 -3.14
CA VAL A 87 -3.44 -1.72 -3.53
C VAL A 87 -3.09 -0.82 -2.36
N VAL A 88 -2.32 0.22 -2.63
CA VAL A 88 -1.96 1.24 -1.65
C VAL A 88 -2.42 2.60 -2.13
N THR A 89 -3.00 3.39 -1.24
CA THR A 89 -3.36 4.78 -1.49
C THR A 89 -2.21 5.67 -1.09
N VAL A 90 -1.70 6.44 -2.04
CA VAL A 90 -0.61 7.40 -1.85
C VAL A 90 -1.20 8.78 -1.76
N GLN A 91 -0.90 9.49 -0.68
CA GLN A 91 -1.33 10.88 -0.47
C GLN A 91 -0.16 11.82 -0.69
N GLY A 92 -0.45 13.02 -1.21
CA GLY A 92 0.57 14.01 -1.44
C GLY A 92 0.08 15.22 -2.24
N LEU A 93 0.98 15.88 -2.95
CA LEU A 93 0.66 17.03 -3.78
C LEU A 93 1.21 16.83 -5.20
N GLY A 94 0.58 17.45 -6.19
CA GLY A 94 1.04 17.41 -7.57
C GLY A 94 0.89 16.06 -8.26
N MET A 95 -0.10 15.24 -7.86
CA MET A 95 -0.32 13.90 -8.38
C MET A 95 -1.00 13.86 -9.76
N MET A 96 -1.47 14.99 -10.27
CA MET A 96 -2.12 15.08 -11.58
C MET A 96 -1.33 15.92 -12.57
N MET A 97 -1.25 15.47 -13.80
CA MET A 97 -0.88 16.31 -14.94
C MET A 97 -2.06 17.15 -15.45
N ARG A 98 -1.77 18.39 -15.85
CA ARG A 98 -2.81 19.34 -16.31
C ARG A 98 -3.54 18.93 -17.57
N ASN A 99 -2.94 18.14 -18.44
CA ASN A 99 -3.51 17.83 -19.79
C ASN A 99 -3.83 16.36 -20.04
N GLY A 100 -3.84 15.48 -19.03
CA GLY A 100 -4.27 14.08 -19.14
C GLY A 100 -3.44 13.18 -20.08
N ALA A 101 -2.32 13.68 -20.62
CA ALA A 101 -1.57 13.00 -21.67
C ALA A 101 -0.53 11.99 -21.16
N VAL A 102 -0.12 12.06 -19.91
CA VAL A 102 0.87 11.15 -19.33
C VAL A 102 0.39 10.69 -17.96
N GLY A 103 0.28 9.38 -17.79
CA GLY A 103 -0.19 8.78 -16.54
C GLY A 103 0.77 9.04 -15.37
N THR A 104 0.23 9.02 -14.17
CA THR A 104 1.02 8.94 -12.95
C THR A 104 1.46 7.49 -12.75
N TYR A 105 2.70 7.29 -12.33
CA TYR A 105 3.28 5.99 -12.07
C TYR A 105 3.79 5.92 -10.65
N CYS A 106 3.57 4.77 -10.04
CA CYS A 106 4.15 4.44 -8.76
C CYS A 106 5.41 3.62 -9.00
N ALA A 107 6.44 3.90 -8.26
CA ALA A 107 7.70 3.18 -8.31
C ALA A 107 8.07 2.71 -6.91
N VAL A 108 8.34 1.42 -6.77
CA VAL A 108 8.78 0.82 -5.52
C VAL A 108 10.17 0.24 -5.72
N GLY A 109 11.12 0.66 -4.92
CA GLY A 109 12.51 0.22 -5.06
C GLY A 109 13.40 0.62 -3.90
N GLY A 110 14.67 0.21 -3.94
CA GLY A 110 15.57 0.29 -2.81
C GLY A 110 16.49 1.51 -2.74
N SER A 111 16.79 2.21 -3.81
CA SER A 111 17.75 3.34 -3.78
C SER A 111 17.36 4.41 -4.78
N SER A 112 17.42 5.65 -4.35
CA SER A 112 17.14 6.81 -5.20
C SER A 112 18.14 7.03 -6.35
N VAL A 113 19.25 6.28 -6.37
CA VAL A 113 20.36 6.49 -7.30
C VAL A 113 20.28 5.58 -8.53
N ASP A 114 19.70 4.38 -8.41
CA ASP A 114 19.58 3.43 -9.52
C ASP A 114 18.11 3.20 -9.89
N GLN A 115 17.65 3.94 -10.88
CA GLN A 115 16.27 3.82 -11.39
C GLN A 115 16.00 2.51 -12.15
N SER A 116 17.02 1.74 -12.52
CA SER A 116 16.84 0.46 -13.21
C SER A 116 16.26 -0.62 -12.30
N ALA A 117 16.44 -0.51 -11.00
CA ALA A 117 15.93 -1.43 -9.98
C ALA A 117 14.48 -1.13 -9.56
N TRP A 118 13.86 -0.05 -10.06
CA TRP A 118 12.51 0.34 -9.68
C TRP A 118 11.43 -0.42 -10.47
N GLY A 119 10.48 -0.98 -9.75
CA GLY A 119 9.26 -1.56 -10.34
C GLY A 119 8.22 -0.46 -10.58
N TYR A 120 8.05 -0.06 -11.84
CA TYR A 120 7.02 0.93 -12.21
C TYR A 120 5.67 0.27 -12.43
N THR A 121 4.65 0.79 -11.80
CA THR A 121 3.25 0.44 -12.05
C THR A 121 2.45 1.69 -12.38
N ALA A 122 1.57 1.59 -13.38
CA ALA A 122 0.62 2.67 -13.66
C ALA A 122 -0.33 2.82 -12.47
N SER A 123 -0.58 4.05 -12.04
CA SER A 123 -1.51 4.33 -10.96
C SER A 123 -2.90 4.69 -11.48
N THR A 124 -3.91 4.52 -10.64
CA THR A 124 -5.22 5.14 -10.82
C THR A 124 -5.23 6.46 -10.07
N VAL A 125 -5.38 7.56 -10.79
CA VAL A 125 -5.42 8.89 -10.18
C VAL A 125 -6.82 9.14 -9.60
N ALA A 126 -6.91 9.26 -8.28
CA ALA A 126 -8.16 9.57 -7.59
C ALA A 126 -8.39 11.09 -7.50
N SER A 127 -7.31 11.87 -7.30
CA SER A 127 -7.37 13.34 -7.23
C SER A 127 -5.98 13.96 -7.46
N SER A 128 -5.87 15.29 -7.42
CA SER A 128 -4.58 15.98 -7.46
C SER A 128 -3.70 15.73 -6.22
N SER A 129 -4.26 15.13 -5.18
CA SER A 129 -3.58 14.83 -3.92
C SER A 129 -3.58 13.35 -3.54
N SER A 130 -4.17 12.47 -4.38
CA SER A 130 -4.28 11.05 -4.07
C SER A 130 -4.20 10.19 -5.32
N VAL A 131 -3.41 9.14 -5.27
CA VAL A 131 -3.33 8.09 -6.30
C VAL A 131 -3.38 6.72 -5.67
N GLU A 132 -3.95 5.74 -6.38
CA GLU A 132 -3.93 4.34 -6.00
C GLU A 132 -2.86 3.61 -6.81
N CYS A 133 -1.99 2.92 -6.11
CA CYS A 133 -0.88 2.15 -6.66
C CYS A 133 -1.09 0.66 -6.43
N MET A 134 -1.00 -0.14 -7.47
CA MET A 134 -0.91 -1.59 -7.31
C MET A 134 0.58 -1.96 -7.15
N VAL A 135 0.95 -2.45 -5.97
CA VAL A 135 2.31 -2.89 -5.68
C VAL A 135 2.36 -4.42 -5.66
N SER A 136 3.32 -5.00 -6.36
CA SER A 136 3.49 -6.46 -6.39
C SER A 136 4.26 -6.94 -5.17
N GLY A 137 3.96 -8.19 -4.74
CA GLY A 137 4.71 -8.84 -3.67
C GLY A 137 6.20 -8.92 -3.99
N ARG A 138 7.04 -8.78 -2.96
CA ARG A 138 8.51 -8.87 -3.05
C ARG A 138 9.10 -9.29 -1.70
N GLY A 139 10.41 -9.43 -1.62
CA GLY A 139 11.10 -9.80 -0.38
C GLY A 139 10.73 -8.89 0.79
N SER A 140 10.70 -9.45 2.01
CA SER A 140 10.39 -8.71 3.23
C SER A 140 11.36 -7.57 3.51
N GLY A 141 10.86 -6.49 4.08
CA GLY A 141 11.64 -5.33 4.50
C GLY A 141 11.07 -4.01 3.99
N MET A 142 11.71 -2.92 4.41
CA MET A 142 11.31 -1.57 4.01
C MET A 142 11.74 -1.28 2.58
N GLN A 143 10.83 -0.71 1.81
CA GLN A 143 11.08 -0.24 0.45
C GLN A 143 10.61 1.21 0.33
N VAL A 144 11.32 2.00 -0.48
CA VAL A 144 10.89 3.36 -0.78
C VAL A 144 9.82 3.31 -1.87
N LEU A 145 8.70 4.03 -1.65
CA LEU A 145 7.67 4.25 -2.64
C LEU A 145 7.74 5.70 -3.09
N GLU A 146 7.87 5.89 -4.40
CA GLU A 146 7.90 7.19 -5.05
C GLU A 146 6.82 7.27 -6.14
N VAL A 147 6.47 8.47 -6.51
CA VAL A 147 5.53 8.76 -7.60
C VAL A 147 6.24 9.56 -8.68
N SER A 148 6.01 9.21 -9.94
CA SER A 148 6.47 10.01 -11.07
C SER A 148 5.32 10.38 -11.98
N LEU A 149 5.42 11.55 -12.59
CA LEU A 149 4.53 11.99 -13.65
C LEU A 149 5.14 11.57 -15.00
N GLY A 150 4.63 10.47 -15.54
CA GLY A 150 5.17 9.80 -16.74
C GLY A 150 6.12 8.67 -16.41
N LYS A 151 6.09 7.62 -17.25
CA LYS A 151 7.01 6.48 -17.12
C LYS A 151 8.45 6.93 -17.35
N GLY A 152 9.31 6.75 -16.33
CA GLY A 152 10.68 7.23 -16.37
C GLY A 152 10.82 8.76 -16.18
N GLY A 153 9.77 9.45 -15.76
CA GLY A 153 9.80 10.85 -15.37
C GLY A 153 10.54 11.10 -14.05
N VAL A 154 10.60 12.35 -13.63
CA VAL A 154 11.22 12.74 -12.36
C VAL A 154 10.41 12.15 -11.21
N MET A 155 11.11 11.48 -10.29
CA MET A 155 10.53 10.90 -9.07
C MET A 155 10.24 11.98 -8.04
N SER A 156 9.31 11.69 -7.14
CA SER A 156 8.95 12.57 -6.03
C SER A 156 10.08 12.81 -5.03
N HIS A 157 11.00 11.86 -4.90
CA HIS A 157 12.11 11.89 -3.94
C HIS A 157 11.65 12.19 -2.50
N SER A 158 10.46 11.70 -2.15
CA SER A 158 9.85 11.97 -0.85
C SER A 158 10.34 11.01 0.24
N GLY A 159 10.91 9.87 -0.15
CA GLY A 159 11.48 8.88 0.76
C GLY A 159 10.44 8.14 1.61
N VAL A 160 9.16 8.16 1.20
CA VAL A 160 8.09 7.46 1.94
C VAL A 160 8.31 5.96 1.89
N GLN A 161 8.23 5.32 3.05
CA GLN A 161 8.54 3.92 3.22
C GLN A 161 7.28 3.06 3.18
N LEU A 162 7.40 1.91 2.52
CA LEU A 162 6.40 0.85 2.46
C LEU A 162 7.05 -0.45 2.98
N GLU A 163 6.48 -1.03 4.04
CA GLU A 163 6.98 -2.28 4.59
C GLU A 163 6.39 -3.48 3.84
N TYR A 164 7.23 -4.40 3.41
CA TYR A 164 6.83 -5.71 2.92
C TYR A 164 6.98 -6.73 4.04
N ALA A 165 5.87 -7.30 4.50
CA ALA A 165 5.84 -8.31 5.56
C ALA A 165 5.17 -9.61 5.09
N ALA A 166 5.63 -10.72 5.64
CA ALA A 166 4.92 -11.98 5.48
C ALA A 166 3.59 -11.88 6.21
N MET A 167 2.49 -12.14 5.50
CA MET A 167 1.16 -12.12 6.10
C MET A 167 0.91 -13.43 6.84
N GLY A 168 0.24 -13.30 7.99
CA GLY A 168 -0.12 -14.45 8.79
C GLY A 168 -1.05 -15.41 8.03
N ARG A 169 -0.82 -16.71 8.21
CA ARG A 169 -1.66 -17.77 7.69
C ARG A 169 -2.27 -18.56 8.82
N VAL A 170 -3.58 -18.80 8.77
CA VAL A 170 -4.29 -19.65 9.75
C VAL A 170 -4.35 -21.09 9.26
N VAL A 171 -4.06 -22.01 10.15
CA VAL A 171 -4.12 -23.47 9.91
C VAL A 171 -5.30 -24.10 10.65
N SER A 172 -5.59 -23.63 11.87
CA SER A 172 -6.74 -24.12 12.65
C SER A 172 -7.22 -23.08 13.65
N VAL A 173 -8.49 -23.23 14.07
CA VAL A 173 -9.20 -22.34 14.98
C VAL A 173 -9.96 -23.17 15.99
N THR A 174 -9.77 -22.95 17.29
CA THR A 174 -10.41 -23.71 18.35
C THR A 174 -10.68 -22.84 19.58
N PRO A 175 -11.92 -22.81 20.12
CA PRO A 175 -13.14 -23.35 19.53
C PRO A 175 -13.59 -22.58 18.30
N SER A 176 -14.38 -23.20 17.41
CA SER A 176 -14.97 -22.57 16.23
C SER A 176 -16.35 -21.98 16.48
N SER A 177 -16.81 -21.99 17.73
CA SER A 177 -18.10 -21.40 18.13
C SER A 177 -18.06 -20.86 19.56
N GLY A 178 -18.97 -19.95 19.87
CA GLY A 178 -19.18 -19.43 21.21
C GLY A 178 -20.46 -18.64 21.32
N VAL A 179 -20.72 -18.14 22.53
CA VAL A 179 -21.97 -17.44 22.83
C VAL A 179 -22.02 -16.04 22.27
N VAL A 180 -23.20 -15.58 21.87
CA VAL A 180 -23.44 -14.24 21.31
C VAL A 180 -22.99 -13.09 22.22
N SER A 181 -22.93 -13.31 23.53
CA SER A 181 -22.42 -12.31 24.48
C SER A 181 -20.91 -12.05 24.39
N GLY A 182 -20.18 -12.85 23.60
CA GLY A 182 -18.73 -12.77 23.49
C GLY A 182 -18.00 -13.37 24.68
N GLY A 183 -16.71 -13.02 24.83
CA GLY A 183 -15.84 -13.48 25.91
C GLY A 183 -15.18 -14.84 25.63
N THR A 184 -15.53 -15.54 24.58
CA THR A 184 -14.87 -16.79 24.20
C THR A 184 -13.45 -16.50 23.75
N VAL A 185 -12.46 -17.18 24.32
CA VAL A 185 -11.06 -17.13 23.90
C VAL A 185 -10.84 -18.22 22.84
N VAL A 186 -10.51 -17.77 21.65
CA VAL A 186 -10.26 -18.64 20.49
C VAL A 186 -8.76 -18.75 20.27
N THR A 187 -8.24 -19.98 20.29
CA THR A 187 -6.86 -20.28 19.92
C THR A 187 -6.78 -20.41 18.40
N VAL A 188 -5.95 -19.59 17.79
CA VAL A 188 -5.63 -19.58 16.36
C VAL A 188 -4.23 -20.15 16.19
N VAL A 189 -4.12 -21.25 15.46
CA VAL A 189 -2.84 -21.85 15.09
C VAL A 189 -2.55 -21.52 13.63
N GLY A 190 -1.30 -21.10 13.34
CA GLY A 190 -0.96 -20.64 12.01
C GLY A 190 0.53 -20.33 11.87
N GLU A 191 0.84 -19.29 11.12
CA GLU A 191 2.21 -18.82 10.86
C GLU A 191 2.22 -17.29 10.81
N GLY A 192 3.35 -16.67 11.16
CA GLY A 192 3.58 -15.24 10.97
C GLY A 192 2.94 -14.33 12.04
N PHE A 193 2.53 -14.88 13.19
CA PHE A 193 1.98 -14.07 14.27
C PHE A 193 3.10 -13.29 14.99
N THR A 194 2.84 -12.00 15.21
CA THR A 194 3.80 -11.08 15.83
C THR A 194 3.12 -10.33 16.96
N ALA A 195 3.74 -10.33 18.15
CA ALA A 195 3.23 -9.63 19.31
C ALA A 195 3.09 -8.13 19.03
N GLY A 196 1.97 -7.55 19.45
CA GLY A 196 1.65 -6.13 19.23
C GLY A 196 1.26 -5.77 17.78
N ARG A 197 1.29 -6.74 16.84
CA ARG A 197 0.95 -6.49 15.43
C ARG A 197 -0.14 -7.42 14.89
N THR A 198 -0.58 -8.40 15.69
CA THR A 198 -1.60 -9.37 15.28
C THR A 198 -2.96 -8.96 15.83
N LEU A 199 -3.93 -8.83 14.92
CA LEU A 199 -5.34 -8.58 15.22
C LEU A 199 -6.20 -9.72 14.69
N CYS A 200 -7.31 -9.99 15.38
CA CYS A 200 -8.38 -10.89 14.95
C CYS A 200 -9.66 -10.10 14.70
N ARG A 201 -10.42 -10.45 13.67
CA ARG A 201 -11.71 -9.87 13.38
C ARG A 201 -12.72 -10.96 13.06
N PHE A 202 -13.85 -10.92 13.73
CA PHE A 202 -14.97 -11.86 13.55
C PHE A 202 -16.11 -11.15 12.81
N GLY A 203 -16.27 -11.47 11.54
CA GLY A 203 -17.24 -10.80 10.67
C GLY A 203 -16.86 -9.35 10.35
N SER A 204 -17.81 -8.42 10.54
CA SER A 204 -17.65 -6.99 10.30
C SER A 204 -17.35 -6.18 11.57
N SER A 205 -17.10 -6.82 12.71
CA SER A 205 -16.71 -6.13 13.96
C SER A 205 -15.33 -5.47 13.80
N GLY A 206 -14.96 -4.63 14.76
CA GLY A 206 -13.61 -4.07 14.86
C GLY A 206 -12.54 -5.15 15.02
N GLY A 207 -11.29 -4.79 14.78
CA GLY A 207 -10.16 -5.67 15.05
C GLY A 207 -9.85 -5.73 16.55
N VAL A 208 -9.64 -6.92 17.10
CA VAL A 208 -9.24 -7.14 18.49
C VAL A 208 -7.79 -7.60 18.53
N ALA A 209 -6.98 -6.97 19.38
CA ALA A 209 -5.59 -7.37 19.57
C ALA A 209 -5.50 -8.82 20.05
N ALA A 210 -4.66 -9.62 19.39
CA ALA A 210 -4.42 -11.00 19.78
C ALA A 210 -3.31 -11.08 20.84
N GLU A 211 -3.50 -11.96 21.81
CA GLU A 211 -2.43 -12.42 22.67
C GLU A 211 -1.56 -13.41 21.88
N VAL A 212 -0.40 -12.98 21.40
CA VAL A 212 0.52 -13.84 20.65
C VAL A 212 1.35 -14.68 21.60
N VAL A 213 1.10 -15.98 21.60
CA VAL A 213 1.84 -16.96 22.43
C VAL A 213 3.17 -17.30 21.77
N SER A 214 3.16 -17.44 20.44
CA SER A 214 4.33 -17.70 19.62
C SER A 214 4.09 -17.26 18.17
N THR A 215 5.09 -17.37 17.31
CA THR A 215 4.93 -17.07 15.89
C THR A 215 3.93 -17.98 15.16
N VAL A 216 3.47 -19.06 15.82
CA VAL A 216 2.54 -20.06 15.28
C VAL A 216 1.26 -20.20 16.09
N GLU A 217 1.11 -19.51 17.22
CA GLU A 217 -0.09 -19.55 18.08
C GLU A 217 -0.45 -18.17 18.59
N ALA A 218 -1.71 -17.79 18.39
CA ALA A 218 -2.30 -16.58 18.93
C ALA A 218 -3.66 -16.87 19.56
N ARG A 219 -4.06 -16.06 20.55
CA ARG A 219 -5.36 -16.14 21.22
C ARG A 219 -6.15 -14.87 21.01
N CYS A 220 -7.37 -15.02 20.56
CA CYS A 220 -8.27 -13.91 20.27
C CYS A 220 -9.50 -13.99 21.19
N THR A 221 -9.82 -12.92 21.90
CA THR A 221 -11.08 -12.83 22.64
C THR A 221 -12.17 -12.33 21.71
N VAL A 222 -13.21 -13.13 21.53
CA VAL A 222 -14.33 -12.79 20.64
C VAL A 222 -15.21 -11.74 21.30
N GLU A 223 -15.54 -10.68 20.59
CA GLU A 223 -16.54 -9.69 21.04
C GLU A 223 -17.97 -10.22 20.84
N ALA A 224 -18.96 -9.55 21.46
CA ALA A 224 -20.37 -9.89 21.27
C ALA A 224 -20.76 -9.74 19.80
N GLY A 225 -21.56 -10.70 19.29
CA GLY A 225 -21.99 -10.70 17.89
C GLY A 225 -23.38 -11.30 17.70
N PRO A 226 -23.99 -11.12 16.52
CA PRO A 226 -25.28 -11.71 16.19
C PRO A 226 -25.18 -13.23 16.02
N VAL A 227 -26.25 -13.97 16.31
CA VAL A 227 -26.35 -15.41 16.02
C VAL A 227 -26.04 -15.66 14.55
N GLY A 228 -25.22 -16.65 14.29
CA GLY A 228 -24.85 -17.07 12.94
C GLY A 228 -23.34 -17.28 12.76
N SER A 229 -22.96 -17.66 11.55
CA SER A 229 -21.57 -17.91 11.20
C SER A 229 -20.98 -16.69 10.49
N VAL A 230 -19.80 -16.27 10.94
CA VAL A 230 -19.07 -15.13 10.38
C VAL A 230 -17.65 -15.54 9.99
N PRO A 231 -17.02 -14.93 8.99
CA PRO A 231 -15.62 -15.20 8.67
C PRO A 231 -14.69 -14.67 9.76
N LEU A 232 -13.64 -15.44 10.05
CA LEU A 232 -12.49 -14.98 10.82
C LEU A 232 -11.46 -14.37 9.86
N SER A 233 -11.11 -13.13 10.09
CA SER A 233 -10.01 -12.45 9.40
C SER A 233 -8.88 -12.15 10.38
N ILE A 234 -7.64 -12.22 9.90
CA ILE A 234 -6.43 -11.93 10.68
C ILE A 234 -5.67 -10.80 9.99
N SER A 235 -5.15 -9.89 10.78
CA SER A 235 -4.09 -8.97 10.37
C SER A 235 -2.83 -9.25 11.19
N THR A 236 -1.66 -9.25 10.55
CA THR A 236 -0.34 -9.34 11.20
C THR A 236 0.51 -8.11 10.92
N SER A 237 -0.11 -7.07 10.38
CA SER A 237 0.53 -5.83 9.95
C SER A 237 -0.01 -4.58 10.65
N TRP A 238 -0.75 -4.76 11.75
CA TRP A 238 -1.26 -3.64 12.52
C TRP A 238 -0.11 -2.83 13.15
N ASP A 239 -0.29 -1.52 13.17
CA ASP A 239 0.62 -0.58 13.79
C ASP A 239 -0.21 0.42 14.60
N GLU A 240 0.04 0.48 15.91
CA GLU A 240 -0.69 1.33 16.85
C GLU A 240 -0.49 2.82 16.53
N GLU A 241 0.68 3.21 16.01
CA GLU A 241 0.98 4.62 15.70
C GLU A 241 0.29 5.11 14.42
N SER A 242 0.05 4.23 13.44
CA SER A 242 -0.55 4.63 12.17
C SER A 242 -2.06 4.66 12.16
N SER A 243 -2.74 4.19 13.24
CA SER A 243 -4.20 4.02 13.35
C SER A 243 -4.85 3.39 12.10
N SER A 244 -4.06 2.72 11.28
CA SER A 244 -4.54 1.95 10.15
C SER A 244 -4.94 0.56 10.61
N ASP A 245 -6.11 0.09 10.17
CA ASP A 245 -6.66 -1.23 10.51
C ASP A 245 -5.78 -2.42 10.06
N GLY A 246 -4.58 -2.18 9.57
CA GLY A 246 -3.71 -3.20 8.99
C GLY A 246 -4.30 -3.82 7.71
N VAL A 247 -3.58 -4.74 7.13
CA VAL A 247 -4.05 -5.51 5.99
C VAL A 247 -4.74 -6.78 6.49
N TRP A 248 -6.05 -6.89 6.22
CA TRP A 248 -6.87 -8.02 6.64
C TRP A 248 -6.83 -9.15 5.63
N HIS A 249 -6.63 -10.37 6.12
CA HIS A 249 -6.70 -11.59 5.33
C HIS A 249 -7.85 -12.44 5.84
N ASP A 250 -8.67 -12.93 4.90
CA ASP A 250 -9.64 -13.98 5.22
C ASP A 250 -8.87 -15.26 5.55
N SER A 251 -9.11 -15.79 6.75
CA SER A 251 -8.45 -17.01 7.20
C SER A 251 -8.96 -18.27 6.52
N GLY A 252 -10.10 -18.20 5.83
CA GLY A 252 -10.84 -19.35 5.31
C GLY A 252 -11.64 -20.10 6.39
N PHE A 253 -11.62 -19.64 7.65
CA PHE A 253 -12.36 -20.24 8.76
C PHE A 253 -13.58 -19.43 9.13
N LEU A 254 -14.65 -20.11 9.51
CA LEU A 254 -15.87 -19.51 10.05
C LEU A 254 -15.90 -19.70 11.56
N TYR A 255 -16.41 -18.67 12.26
CA TYR A 255 -16.75 -18.73 13.66
C TYR A 255 -18.28 -18.60 13.82
N SER A 256 -18.89 -19.46 14.65
CA SER A 256 -20.33 -19.49 14.83
C SER A 256 -20.75 -18.93 16.18
N PHE A 257 -21.51 -17.87 16.16
CA PHE A 257 -22.18 -17.32 17.34
C PHE A 257 -23.45 -18.10 17.62
N THR A 258 -23.57 -18.63 18.84
CA THR A 258 -24.72 -19.41 19.30
C THR A 258 -25.37 -18.75 20.51
N ASP A 259 -26.66 -18.97 20.69
CA ASP A 259 -27.31 -18.56 21.92
C ASP A 259 -26.73 -19.26 23.13
N ALA A 260 -26.76 -18.58 24.28
CA ALA A 260 -26.34 -19.21 25.52
C ALA A 260 -27.33 -20.30 25.92
N LEU A 261 -26.80 -21.50 26.23
CA LEU A 261 -27.64 -22.59 26.73
C LEU A 261 -28.08 -22.26 28.17
N THR A 262 -29.37 -22.20 28.41
CA THR A 262 -29.95 -22.04 29.75
C THR A 262 -30.50 -23.38 30.21
N PRO A 263 -29.91 -24.07 31.21
CA PRO A 263 -30.51 -25.26 31.77
C PRO A 263 -31.77 -24.89 32.50
N ILE A 264 -32.87 -25.54 32.16
CA ILE A 264 -34.20 -25.29 32.78
C ILE A 264 -34.59 -26.36 33.77
N GLN A 265 -34.01 -27.55 33.67
CA GLN A 265 -34.31 -28.65 34.56
C GLN A 265 -33.14 -29.61 34.72
N SER A 266 -32.99 -30.20 35.87
CA SER A 266 -32.05 -31.30 36.15
C SER A 266 -32.79 -32.54 36.62
N SER A 267 -32.30 -33.70 36.22
CA SER A 267 -32.80 -34.98 36.71
C SER A 267 -31.63 -35.93 36.97
N PRO A 268 -31.59 -36.52 38.17
CA PRO A 268 -32.44 -36.29 39.34
C PRO A 268 -32.17 -34.90 39.98
N GLN A 269 -33.14 -34.36 40.72
CA GLN A 269 -32.98 -33.07 41.44
C GLN A 269 -32.09 -33.21 42.68
N THR A 270 -31.84 -34.42 43.13
CA THR A 270 -30.96 -34.73 44.26
C THR A 270 -29.95 -35.80 43.86
N LEU A 271 -28.70 -35.58 44.22
CA LEU A 271 -27.60 -36.52 43.98
C LEU A 271 -26.99 -36.98 45.31
N SER A 272 -26.47 -38.20 45.30
CA SER A 272 -25.64 -38.67 46.44
C SER A 272 -24.34 -37.87 46.49
N ALA A 273 -23.90 -37.52 47.70
CA ALA A 273 -22.58 -36.90 47.92
C ALA A 273 -21.39 -37.79 47.47
N GLY A 274 -21.64 -39.09 47.28
CA GLY A 274 -20.65 -40.05 46.74
C GLY A 274 -20.54 -40.03 45.21
N GLY A 275 -21.26 -39.16 44.51
CA GLY A 275 -21.26 -39.01 43.07
C GLY A 275 -22.54 -39.61 42.41
N GLY A 276 -22.71 -39.35 41.15
CA GLY A 276 -23.86 -39.78 40.33
C GLY A 276 -23.94 -39.05 39.00
N THR A 277 -24.83 -39.47 38.13
CA THR A 277 -25.08 -38.86 36.84
C THR A 277 -26.25 -37.89 36.96
N ILE A 278 -26.07 -36.65 36.43
CA ILE A 278 -27.12 -35.66 36.28
C ILE A 278 -27.40 -35.42 34.82
N THR A 279 -28.69 -35.40 34.46
CA THR A 279 -29.13 -34.97 33.15
C THR A 279 -29.65 -33.55 33.24
N LEU A 280 -29.10 -32.65 32.43
CA LEU A 280 -29.58 -31.27 32.28
C LEU A 280 -30.43 -31.17 31.03
N ILE A 281 -31.56 -30.53 31.13
CA ILE A 281 -32.41 -30.19 29.99
C ILE A 281 -32.24 -28.68 29.77
N ALA A 282 -31.79 -28.33 28.57
CA ALA A 282 -31.62 -26.94 28.14
C ALA A 282 -32.46 -26.70 26.89
N LEU A 283 -33.02 -25.49 26.77
CA LEU A 283 -33.65 -25.06 25.53
C LEU A 283 -32.64 -24.14 24.80
N THR A 284 -32.53 -24.35 23.50
CA THR A 284 -32.00 -23.38 22.58
C THR A 284 -33.15 -22.57 22.04
N ASN A 285 -33.07 -21.23 22.18
CA ASN A 285 -34.08 -20.36 21.55
C ASN A 285 -33.92 -20.32 20.04
#